data_dd3797c94a34c070b26c24554b9ae17b
#
_entry.id   dd3797c94a34c070b26c24554b9ae17b
#
_cell.length_a   1.000
_cell.length_b   1.000
_cell.length_c   1.000
_cell.angle_alpha   90.00
_cell.angle_beta   90.00
_cell.angle_gamma   90.00
#
_symmetry.space_group_name_H-M   'P 1'
#
loop_
_entity.id
_entity.type
_entity.pdbx_description
1 polymer ?
#
loop_
_entity_poly.entity_id
_entity_poly.type
_entity_poly.pdbx_seq_one_letter_code
_entity_poly.pdbx_strand_id
1 'polypeptide(L)'
;MCRSEFPKYIFHVAVARDFDVVIVGSGFGGSVAALRLTEKGYKVAVLEAGRRFSEKDFPKTSWRLSRFLFVPRLGLRGIQRIHALPDVLVLAGAGVGGGSLVYANTLYQPPDSYFQDSQWRHITDWKSEL
;
A
#
# COMPACT_ATOMS: atom_id res chain seq x y z
N MET A 1 -10.96 -23.54 28.11
CA MET A 1 -9.51 -23.48 28.02
C MET A 1 -9.10 -24.37 26.86
N CYS A 2 -9.11 -23.80 25.66
CA CYS A 2 -8.87 -24.56 24.42
C CYS A 2 -7.50 -24.09 23.89
N ARG A 3 -6.47 -24.93 24.04
CA ARG A 3 -5.16 -24.72 23.42
C ARG A 3 -5.24 -25.20 21.99
N SER A 4 -5.22 -24.29 21.03
CA SER A 4 -4.98 -24.61 19.63
C SER A 4 -3.49 -24.87 19.44
N GLU A 5 -3.11 -26.13 19.36
CA GLU A 5 -1.76 -26.51 18.92
C GLU A 5 -1.67 -26.29 17.41
N PHE A 6 -0.90 -25.30 17.01
CA PHE A 6 -0.47 -25.14 15.61
C PHE A 6 0.56 -26.22 15.28
N PRO A 7 0.44 -26.95 14.16
CA PRO A 7 1.40 -27.98 13.79
C PRO A 7 2.76 -27.34 13.49
N LYS A 8 3.80 -27.74 14.23
CA LYS A 8 5.20 -27.40 14.01
C LYS A 8 5.74 -28.16 12.79
N TYR A 9 5.33 -27.82 11.60
CA TYR A 9 6.06 -28.25 10.40
C TYR A 9 6.98 -27.12 9.95
N ILE A 10 8.17 -27.03 10.54
CA ILE A 10 9.26 -26.23 9.99
C ILE A 10 9.90 -27.10 8.90
N PHE A 11 9.41 -26.97 7.68
CA PHE A 11 10.14 -27.46 6.52
C PHE A 11 11.33 -26.54 6.30
N HIS A 12 12.52 -26.97 6.70
CA HIS A 12 13.78 -26.40 6.24
C HIS A 12 14.01 -26.88 4.81
N VAL A 13 13.26 -26.33 3.87
CA VAL A 13 13.63 -26.37 2.47
C VAL A 13 14.69 -25.28 2.32
N ALA A 14 15.92 -25.67 2.00
CA ALA A 14 16.95 -24.74 1.54
C ALA A 14 16.54 -24.25 0.14
N VAL A 15 15.52 -23.40 0.08
CA VAL A 15 15.14 -22.68 -1.13
C VAL A 15 16.19 -21.59 -1.31
N ALA A 16 16.88 -21.59 -2.44
CA ALA A 16 17.67 -20.44 -2.85
C ALA A 16 16.73 -19.22 -2.79
N ARG A 17 17.00 -18.29 -1.89
CA ARG A 17 16.17 -17.09 -1.73
C ARG A 17 16.56 -16.12 -2.81
N ASP A 18 15.70 -15.95 -3.80
CA ASP A 18 15.92 -14.96 -4.86
C ASP A 18 15.85 -13.52 -4.35
N PHE A 19 15.14 -13.29 -3.21
CA PHE A 19 14.96 -12.01 -2.56
C PHE A 19 15.19 -12.11 -1.05
N ASP A 20 15.80 -11.06 -0.50
CA ASP A 20 16.04 -10.92 0.95
C ASP A 20 14.77 -10.45 1.67
N VAL A 21 13.98 -9.58 1.01
CA VAL A 21 12.77 -8.97 1.56
C VAL A 21 11.64 -8.99 0.53
N VAL A 22 10.45 -9.32 1.00
CA VAL A 22 9.21 -9.22 0.21
C VAL A 22 8.29 -8.19 0.86
N ILE A 23 7.90 -7.19 0.09
CA ILE A 23 6.97 -6.12 0.51
C ILE A 23 5.62 -6.39 -0.14
N VAL A 24 4.55 -6.37 0.64
CA VAL A 24 3.18 -6.51 0.15
C VAL A 24 2.54 -5.14 0.03
N GLY A 25 2.29 -4.73 -1.22
CA GLY A 25 1.73 -3.43 -1.58
C GLY A 25 2.80 -2.39 -1.93
N SER A 26 2.57 -1.69 -3.03
CA SER A 26 3.46 -0.64 -3.56
C SER A 26 2.92 0.78 -3.30
N GLY A 27 2.09 0.96 -2.27
CA GLY A 27 1.63 2.27 -1.82
C GLY A 27 2.76 3.12 -1.21
N PHE A 28 2.44 4.26 -0.61
CA PHE A 28 3.44 5.19 -0.05
C PHE A 28 4.44 4.48 0.87
N GLY A 29 3.99 3.77 1.90
CA GLY A 29 4.87 3.07 2.83
C GLY A 29 5.69 1.96 2.20
N GLY A 30 5.06 1.13 1.34
CA GLY A 30 5.75 0.04 0.64
C GLY A 30 6.83 0.55 -0.32
N SER A 31 6.57 1.64 -1.02
CA SER A 31 7.54 2.26 -1.95
C SER A 31 8.74 2.86 -1.20
N VAL A 32 8.51 3.55 -0.09
CA VAL A 32 9.59 4.09 0.75
C VAL A 32 10.42 2.96 1.37
N ALA A 33 9.76 1.91 1.90
CA ALA A 33 10.46 0.76 2.45
C ALA A 33 11.31 0.04 1.38
N ALA A 34 10.77 -0.13 0.16
CA ALA A 34 11.51 -0.72 -0.96
C ALA A 34 12.75 0.09 -1.30
N LEU A 35 12.62 1.41 -1.41
CA LEU A 35 13.73 2.32 -1.68
C LEU A 35 14.83 2.18 -0.62
N ARG A 36 14.45 2.34 0.66
CA ARG A 36 15.42 2.32 1.78
C ARG A 36 16.13 0.98 1.96
N LEU A 37 15.42 -0.12 1.72
CA LEU A 37 16.03 -1.45 1.77
C LEU A 37 16.98 -1.70 0.59
N THR A 38 16.60 -1.24 -0.60
CA THR A 38 17.44 -1.36 -1.80
C THR A 38 18.72 -0.51 -1.67
N GLU A 39 18.62 0.71 -1.13
CA GLU A 39 19.79 1.56 -0.81
C GLU A 39 20.77 0.89 0.16
N LYS A 40 20.26 0.02 1.05
CA LYS A 40 21.08 -0.79 1.96
C LYS A 40 21.64 -2.07 1.33
N GLY A 41 21.38 -2.30 0.05
CA GLY A 41 21.90 -3.45 -0.71
C GLY A 41 21.05 -4.72 -0.63
N TYR A 42 19.85 -4.69 -0.03
CA TYR A 42 18.94 -5.84 -0.02
C TYR A 42 18.28 -6.05 -1.39
N LYS A 43 18.10 -7.31 -1.76
CA LYS A 43 17.27 -7.71 -2.91
C LYS A 43 15.80 -7.69 -2.50
N VAL A 44 15.04 -6.74 -3.00
CA VAL A 44 13.65 -6.50 -2.60
C VAL A 44 12.69 -6.91 -3.70
N ALA A 45 11.68 -7.71 -3.36
CA ALA A 45 10.51 -7.95 -4.20
C ALA A 45 9.31 -7.16 -3.67
N VAL A 46 8.52 -6.56 -4.57
CA VAL A 46 7.27 -5.88 -4.22
C VAL A 46 6.11 -6.59 -4.91
N LEU A 47 5.16 -7.08 -4.11
CA LEU A 47 3.93 -7.72 -4.59
C LEU A 47 2.80 -6.72 -4.57
N GLU A 48 2.20 -6.46 -5.73
CA GLU A 48 1.09 -5.51 -5.87
C GLU A 48 -0.16 -6.23 -6.42
N ALA A 49 -1.31 -5.98 -5.80
CA ALA A 49 -2.57 -6.60 -6.19
C ALA A 49 -3.13 -6.02 -7.49
N GLY A 50 -2.87 -4.75 -7.75
CA GLY A 50 -3.30 -4.05 -8.95
C GLY A 50 -2.24 -4.09 -10.05
N ARG A 51 -2.53 -3.45 -11.17
CA ARG A 51 -1.62 -3.38 -12.31
C ARG A 51 -0.82 -2.06 -12.30
N ARG A 52 0.23 -2.01 -13.11
CA ARG A 52 0.90 -0.75 -13.44
C ARG A 52 0.06 0.02 -14.46
N PHE A 53 -0.13 1.31 -14.20
CA PHE A 53 -0.85 2.23 -15.08
C PHE A 53 0.14 3.17 -15.77
N SER A 54 -0.06 3.39 -17.07
CA SER A 54 0.55 4.47 -17.84
C SER A 54 -0.45 5.63 -17.98
N GLU A 55 -0.03 6.81 -18.41
CA GLU A 55 -0.92 7.96 -18.62
C GLU A 55 -2.15 7.64 -19.47
N LYS A 56 -2.00 6.79 -20.48
CA LYS A 56 -3.06 6.38 -21.40
C LYS A 56 -4.10 5.44 -20.77
N ASP A 57 -3.74 4.80 -19.66
CA ASP A 57 -4.58 3.84 -18.94
C ASP A 57 -5.56 4.54 -17.98
N PHE A 58 -5.22 5.77 -17.54
CA PHE A 58 -6.07 6.50 -16.62
C PHE A 58 -7.44 6.80 -17.25
N PRO A 59 -8.53 6.59 -16.49
CA PRO A 59 -9.86 6.90 -16.96
C PRO A 59 -10.03 8.43 -17.06
N LYS A 60 -10.40 8.93 -18.24
CA LYS A 60 -10.73 10.35 -18.45
C LYS A 60 -12.08 10.72 -17.81
N THR A 61 -12.87 9.75 -17.41
CA THR A 61 -14.22 9.91 -16.87
C THR A 61 -14.57 8.70 -16.00
N SER A 62 -15.33 8.93 -14.92
CA SER A 62 -15.84 7.89 -14.02
C SER A 62 -16.89 6.96 -14.67
N TRP A 63 -17.47 7.34 -15.81
CA TRP A 63 -18.45 6.52 -16.55
C TRP A 63 -17.86 5.22 -17.11
N ARG A 64 -16.54 5.12 -17.28
CA ARG A 64 -15.88 3.88 -17.69
C ARG A 64 -15.54 3.02 -16.47
N LEU A 65 -16.55 2.39 -15.88
CA LEU A 65 -16.43 1.61 -14.65
C LEU A 65 -15.31 0.55 -14.69
N SER A 66 -15.10 -0.09 -15.83
CA SER A 66 -14.06 -1.11 -16.01
C SER A 66 -12.62 -0.58 -15.84
N ARG A 67 -12.40 0.71 -16.14
CA ARG A 67 -11.11 1.39 -15.95
C ARG A 67 -11.03 2.11 -14.62
N PHE A 68 -12.16 2.40 -14.00
CA PHE A 68 -12.26 3.16 -12.77
C PHE A 68 -12.26 2.24 -11.54
N LEU A 69 -13.11 1.21 -11.53
CA LEU A 69 -13.28 0.35 -10.36
C LEU A 69 -12.35 -0.87 -10.39
N PHE A 70 -11.82 -1.20 -9.21
CA PHE A 70 -11.06 -2.41 -8.95
C PHE A 70 -11.92 -3.42 -8.19
N VAL A 71 -12.56 -4.33 -8.93
CA VAL A 71 -13.34 -5.45 -8.40
C VAL A 71 -12.92 -6.72 -9.15
N PRO A 72 -11.81 -7.37 -8.79
CA PRO A 72 -11.22 -8.49 -9.52
C PRO A 72 -12.17 -9.65 -9.76
N ARG A 73 -13.09 -9.91 -8.82
CA ARG A 73 -14.13 -10.96 -8.94
C ARG A 73 -15.08 -10.73 -10.11
N LEU A 74 -15.25 -9.48 -10.55
CA LEU A 74 -16.06 -9.09 -11.72
C LEU A 74 -15.20 -8.77 -12.94
N GLY A 75 -13.90 -9.09 -12.91
CA GLY A 75 -12.97 -8.77 -13.99
C GLY A 75 -12.60 -7.29 -14.10
N LEU A 76 -13.07 -6.44 -13.19
CA LEU A 76 -12.79 -5.00 -13.18
C LEU A 76 -11.42 -4.75 -12.53
N ARG A 77 -10.49 -4.18 -13.28
CA ARG A 77 -9.11 -3.89 -12.82
C ARG A 77 -8.75 -2.42 -13.02
N GLY A 78 -9.65 -1.54 -12.56
CA GLY A 78 -9.45 -0.09 -12.57
C GLY A 78 -8.55 0.40 -11.44
N ILE A 79 -8.47 1.72 -11.30
CA ILE A 79 -7.53 2.39 -10.38
C ILE A 79 -8.03 2.48 -8.94
N GLN A 80 -9.33 2.31 -8.69
CA GLN A 80 -9.95 2.63 -7.42
C GLN A 80 -10.72 1.46 -6.82
N ARG A 81 -10.44 1.17 -5.57
CA ARG A 81 -11.18 0.25 -4.72
C ARG A 81 -12.10 1.04 -3.79
N ILE A 82 -13.31 0.57 -3.63
CA ILE A 82 -14.30 1.15 -2.73
C ILE A 82 -14.62 0.13 -1.65
N HIS A 83 -14.48 0.53 -0.37
CA HIS A 83 -14.88 -0.25 0.78
C HIS A 83 -15.95 0.51 1.55
N ALA A 84 -17.15 -0.06 1.61
CA ALA A 84 -18.22 0.47 2.42
C ALA A 84 -18.16 -0.20 3.81
N LEU A 85 -17.99 0.60 4.84
CA LEU A 85 -18.09 0.23 6.24
C LEU A 85 -19.36 0.88 6.81
N PRO A 86 -19.84 0.45 8.01
CA PRO A 86 -21.10 0.99 8.55
C PRO A 86 -21.19 2.52 8.58
N ASP A 87 -20.10 3.19 8.97
CA ASP A 87 -20.07 4.64 9.18
C ASP A 87 -19.13 5.39 8.23
N VAL A 88 -18.38 4.67 7.37
CA VAL A 88 -17.33 5.25 6.54
C VAL A 88 -17.27 4.59 5.16
N LEU A 89 -17.12 5.41 4.12
CA LEU A 89 -16.78 4.98 2.77
C LEU A 89 -15.29 5.23 2.52
N VAL A 90 -14.51 4.15 2.35
CA VAL A 90 -13.08 4.24 2.08
C VAL A 90 -12.83 4.12 0.59
N LEU A 91 -12.22 5.14 -0.01
CA LEU A 91 -11.72 5.14 -1.38
C LEU A 91 -10.21 4.91 -1.34
N ALA A 92 -9.76 3.81 -1.95
CA ALA A 92 -8.35 3.45 -1.94
C ALA A 92 -7.84 3.19 -3.36
N GLY A 93 -6.60 3.55 -3.64
CA GLY A 93 -5.94 3.22 -4.90
C GLY A 93 -5.66 1.72 -5.02
N ALA A 94 -5.76 1.18 -6.24
CA ALA A 94 -5.47 -0.20 -6.55
C ALA A 94 -4.58 -0.28 -7.80
N GLY A 95 -3.29 -0.44 -7.59
CA GLY A 95 -2.26 -0.48 -8.64
C GLY A 95 -0.90 -0.08 -8.10
N VAL A 96 0.11 -0.17 -8.94
CA VAL A 96 1.47 0.27 -8.58
C VAL A 96 1.44 1.75 -8.21
N GLY A 97 1.82 2.07 -6.97
CA GLY A 97 1.75 3.40 -6.38
C GLY A 97 0.60 3.55 -5.35
N GLY A 98 -0.39 2.64 -5.33
CA GLY A 98 -1.46 2.64 -4.33
C GLY A 98 -2.23 3.95 -4.29
N GLY A 99 -2.23 4.61 -3.13
CA GLY A 99 -2.94 5.89 -2.90
C GLY A 99 -2.53 7.02 -3.84
N SER A 100 -1.28 7.01 -4.36
CA SER A 100 -0.83 8.04 -5.30
C SER A 100 -1.60 8.07 -6.62
N LEU A 101 -2.33 7.00 -6.94
CA LEU A 101 -3.18 6.95 -8.15
C LEU A 101 -4.48 7.75 -8.00
N VAL A 102 -4.91 8.05 -6.79
CA VAL A 102 -6.26 8.59 -6.51
C VAL A 102 -6.29 9.75 -5.52
N TYR A 103 -5.14 10.27 -5.07
CA TYR A 103 -5.06 11.33 -4.06
C TYR A 103 -5.29 12.75 -4.60
N ALA A 104 -5.61 12.87 -5.88
CA ALA A 104 -5.92 14.14 -6.55
C ALA A 104 -4.81 15.21 -6.44
N ASN A 105 -3.55 14.79 -6.38
CA ASN A 105 -2.37 15.68 -6.22
C ASN A 105 -2.40 16.57 -4.96
N THR A 106 -3.16 16.16 -3.96
CA THR A 106 -3.30 16.90 -2.70
C THR A 106 -2.08 16.65 -1.82
N LEU A 107 -1.16 17.60 -1.81
CA LEU A 107 0.04 17.60 -0.96
C LEU A 107 -0.22 18.54 0.23
N TYR A 108 -1.07 18.09 1.15
CA TYR A 108 -1.41 18.87 2.33
C TYR A 108 -0.35 18.67 3.42
N GLN A 109 0.25 19.78 3.87
CA GLN A 109 1.10 19.77 5.05
C GLN A 109 0.22 19.85 6.31
N PRO A 110 0.34 18.88 7.24
CA PRO A 110 -0.45 18.90 8.46
C PRO A 110 -0.20 20.16 9.29
N PRO A 111 -1.20 20.65 10.04
CA PRO A 111 -1.01 21.77 10.97
C PRO A 111 -0.13 21.35 12.16
N ASP A 112 0.48 22.31 12.86
CA ASP A 112 1.39 22.04 13.99
C ASP A 112 0.74 21.20 15.08
N SER A 113 -0.55 21.33 15.30
CA SER A 113 -1.30 20.51 16.27
C SER A 113 -1.25 19.01 15.97
N TYR A 114 -1.13 18.61 14.71
CA TYR A 114 -0.98 17.22 14.31
C TYR A 114 0.34 16.63 14.84
N PHE A 115 1.44 17.39 14.73
CA PHE A 115 2.75 16.93 15.19
C PHE A 115 2.86 16.86 16.72
N GLN A 116 1.97 17.56 17.44
CA GLN A 116 1.91 17.59 18.90
C GLN A 116 0.95 16.55 19.50
N ASP A 117 0.36 15.67 18.69
CA ASP A 117 -0.54 14.64 19.17
C ASP A 117 0.17 13.70 20.17
N SER A 118 -0.54 13.39 21.26
CA SER A 118 -0.01 12.57 22.36
C SER A 118 0.39 11.15 21.94
N GLN A 119 -0.18 10.65 20.86
CA GLN A 119 0.07 9.29 20.35
C GLN A 119 1.46 9.14 19.74
N TRP A 120 2.05 10.20 19.17
CA TRP A 120 3.34 10.08 18.45
C TRP A 120 4.36 11.20 18.74
N ARG A 121 3.97 12.33 19.34
CA ARG A 121 4.92 13.44 19.65
C ARG A 121 6.14 13.04 20.48
N HIS A 122 6.02 11.95 21.23
CA HIS A 122 7.09 11.45 22.13
C HIS A 122 8.13 10.60 21.40
N ILE A 123 7.92 10.26 20.13
CA ILE A 123 8.80 9.38 19.35
C ILE A 123 9.96 10.19 18.76
N THR A 124 9.67 11.30 18.10
CA THR A 124 10.64 12.22 17.49
C THR A 124 9.99 13.57 17.21
N ASP A 125 10.80 14.56 16.83
CA ASP A 125 10.31 15.82 16.26
C ASP A 125 9.94 15.62 14.77
N TRP A 126 8.71 15.15 14.55
CA TRP A 126 8.19 14.85 13.21
C TRP A 126 8.24 16.03 12.25
N LYS A 127 8.13 17.27 12.76
CA LYS A 127 8.17 18.46 11.92
C LYS A 127 9.55 18.71 11.33
N SER A 128 10.61 18.32 12.05
CA SER A 128 11.97 18.43 11.54
C SER A 128 12.39 17.26 10.64
N GLU A 129 11.69 16.14 10.73
CA GLU A 129 11.96 14.94 9.93
C GLU A 129 11.26 14.94 8.54
N LEU A 130 10.23 15.77 8.36
CA LEU A 130 9.42 15.88 7.15
C LEU A 130 9.76 17.16 6.36
#